data_7b7f50a5bc6904d59db451db54309c5d
#
_entry.id   7b7f50a5bc6904d59db451db54309c5d
#
_cell.length_a   1.000
_cell.length_b   1.000
_cell.length_c   1.000
_cell.angle_alpha   90.00
_cell.angle_beta   90.00
_cell.angle_gamma   90.00
#
_symmetry.space_group_name_H-M   'P 1'
#
loop_
_entity.id
_entity.type
_entity.pdbx_description
1 polymer ?
#
loop_
_entity_poly.entity_id
_entity_poly.type
_entity_poly.pdbx_seq_one_letter_code
_entity_poly.pdbx_strand_id
1 'polypeptide(L)'
;MKFNIRKLTENDWDTLVSWWDAWPSWVNPPKDFLPDNGTGGLIIEKNNIPIVAGFLYFTNSAAVLLEWIISNPKYKEKDRKEAIETLIKSAEIFCKNNNKKYMFSIGRNKSLINIHKKLNWSIDEKASYEITKQI
;
A
#
# COMPACT_ATOMS: atom_id res chain seq x y z
N MET A 1 11.15 -11.42 -14.49
CA MET A 1 10.47 -10.18 -14.11
C MET A 1 11.43 -9.26 -13.36
N LYS A 2 11.30 -7.97 -13.59
CA LYS A 2 12.13 -6.96 -12.93
C LYS A 2 11.90 -6.89 -11.43
N PHE A 3 10.64 -6.96 -11.01
CA PHE A 3 10.25 -6.90 -9.61
C PHE A 3 9.73 -8.23 -9.12
N ASN A 4 10.02 -8.54 -7.87
CA ASN A 4 9.43 -9.67 -7.17
C ASN A 4 8.28 -9.17 -6.29
N ILE A 5 7.15 -9.86 -6.36
CA ILE A 5 5.93 -9.52 -5.63
C ILE A 5 5.65 -10.68 -4.68
N ARG A 6 5.49 -10.39 -3.41
CA ARG A 6 5.12 -11.40 -2.44
C ARG A 6 4.21 -10.85 -1.34
N LYS A 7 3.58 -11.72 -0.59
CA LYS A 7 2.82 -11.34 0.59
C LYS A 7 3.76 -10.89 1.70
N LEU A 8 3.29 -9.96 2.51
CA LEU A 8 3.99 -9.57 3.74
C LEU A 8 4.02 -10.74 4.72
N THR A 9 5.07 -10.78 5.52
CA THR A 9 5.25 -11.74 6.61
C THR A 9 5.62 -11.01 7.89
N GLU A 10 5.60 -11.71 9.02
CA GLU A 10 6.04 -11.15 10.30
C GLU A 10 7.47 -10.60 10.24
N ASN A 11 8.32 -11.21 9.42
CA ASN A 11 9.72 -10.75 9.28
C ASN A 11 9.86 -9.38 8.62
N ASP A 12 8.80 -8.88 7.98
CA ASP A 12 8.83 -7.56 7.35
C ASP A 12 8.50 -6.43 8.31
N TRP A 13 7.94 -6.73 9.48
CA TRP A 13 7.43 -5.70 10.38
C TRP A 13 8.47 -4.65 10.77
N ASP A 14 9.65 -5.07 11.21
CA ASP A 14 10.69 -4.13 11.63
C ASP A 14 11.16 -3.25 10.48
N THR A 15 11.22 -3.79 9.27
CA THR A 15 11.54 -3.02 8.06
C THR A 15 10.49 -1.93 7.83
N LEU A 16 9.21 -2.27 7.90
CA LEU A 16 8.13 -1.30 7.69
C LEU A 16 8.15 -0.21 8.78
N VAL A 17 8.35 -0.56 10.02
CA VAL A 17 8.47 0.42 11.11
C VAL A 17 9.62 1.38 10.84
N SER A 18 10.77 0.87 10.38
CA SER A 18 11.90 1.72 10.04
C SER A 18 11.59 2.70 8.91
N TRP A 19 10.74 2.30 7.95
CA TRP A 19 10.32 3.18 6.87
C TRP A 19 9.40 4.28 7.39
N TRP A 20 8.41 3.94 8.21
CA TRP A 20 7.53 4.96 8.80
C TRP A 20 8.31 5.94 9.65
N ASP A 21 9.24 5.47 10.46
CA ASP A 21 10.07 6.33 11.33
C ASP A 21 10.93 7.30 10.50
N ALA A 22 11.35 6.90 9.32
CA ALA A 22 12.21 7.72 8.47
C ALA A 22 11.47 8.81 7.69
N TRP A 23 10.15 8.67 7.48
CA TRP A 23 9.35 9.69 6.80
C TRP A 23 8.81 10.70 7.81
N PRO A 24 9.12 12.01 7.68
CA PRO A 24 8.87 13.00 8.75
C PRO A 24 7.40 13.19 9.13
N SER A 25 6.48 12.94 8.21
CA SER A 25 5.04 13.19 8.43
C SER A 25 4.25 11.93 8.75
N TRP A 26 4.91 10.80 8.90
CA TRP A 26 4.22 9.55 9.16
C TRP A 26 4.13 9.25 10.66
N VAL A 27 2.99 8.69 11.04
CA VAL A 27 2.77 8.13 12.37
C VAL A 27 2.64 6.62 12.18
N ASN A 28 3.35 5.84 13.01
CA ASN A 28 3.30 4.39 12.92
C ASN A 28 1.92 3.90 13.36
N PRO A 29 1.22 3.12 12.52
CA PRO A 29 -0.03 2.53 12.95
C PRO A 29 0.22 1.46 14.01
N PRO A 30 -0.70 1.27 14.96
CA PRO A 30 -0.65 0.08 15.80
C PRO A 30 -0.73 -1.16 14.94
N LYS A 31 -0.03 -2.21 15.32
CA LYS A 31 0.06 -3.42 14.51
C LYS A 31 -1.32 -4.05 14.26
N ASP A 32 -2.19 -4.01 15.24
CA ASP A 32 -3.56 -4.54 15.17
C ASP A 32 -4.53 -3.63 14.43
N PHE A 33 -4.12 -2.42 14.06
CA PHE A 33 -4.87 -1.54 13.15
C PHE A 33 -4.77 -2.04 11.71
N LEU A 34 -3.75 -2.82 11.40
CA LEU A 34 -3.46 -3.30 10.06
C LEU A 34 -4.05 -4.70 9.82
N PRO A 35 -4.42 -5.02 8.58
CA PRO A 35 -4.96 -6.34 8.26
C PRO A 35 -4.02 -7.47 8.68
N ASP A 36 -4.59 -8.54 9.20
CA ASP A 36 -3.86 -9.74 9.65
C ASP A 36 -2.68 -9.40 10.57
N ASN A 37 -2.90 -8.44 11.46
CA ASN A 37 -1.93 -8.01 12.45
C ASN A 37 -0.58 -7.63 11.83
N GLY A 38 -0.64 -6.85 10.74
CA GLY A 38 0.54 -6.32 10.06
C GLY A 38 1.09 -7.16 8.92
N THR A 39 0.41 -8.26 8.53
CA THR A 39 0.85 -9.12 7.43
C THR A 39 -0.11 -9.15 6.24
N GLY A 40 -1.22 -8.46 6.33
CA GLY A 40 -2.27 -8.48 5.30
C GLY A 40 -2.02 -7.54 4.14
N GLY A 41 -0.96 -7.75 3.40
CA GLY A 41 -0.62 -6.92 2.26
C GLY A 41 0.45 -7.53 1.38
N LEU A 42 0.96 -6.69 0.48
CA LEU A 42 1.97 -7.06 -0.51
C LEU A 42 3.21 -6.19 -0.38
N ILE A 43 4.34 -6.73 -0.78
CA ILE A 43 5.60 -6.01 -0.84
C ILE A 43 6.28 -6.27 -2.17
N ILE A 44 6.88 -5.24 -2.73
CA ILE A 44 7.63 -5.30 -3.98
C ILE A 44 9.12 -5.22 -3.67
N GLU A 45 9.87 -6.13 -4.24
CA GLU A 45 11.32 -6.23 -4.08
C GLU A 45 12.01 -6.26 -5.44
N LYS A 46 13.26 -5.87 -5.44
CA LYS A 46 14.17 -6.04 -6.58
C LYS A 46 15.53 -6.45 -6.04
N ASN A 47 16.07 -7.57 -6.51
CA ASN A 47 17.35 -8.12 -6.03
C ASN A 47 17.36 -8.24 -4.50
N ASN A 48 16.27 -8.73 -3.92
CA ASN A 48 16.06 -8.89 -2.48
C ASN A 48 16.04 -7.57 -1.69
N ILE A 49 15.96 -6.43 -2.37
CA ILE A 49 15.82 -5.12 -1.72
C ILE A 49 14.35 -4.75 -1.73
N PRO A 50 13.71 -4.60 -0.56
CA PRO A 50 12.30 -4.17 -0.50
C PRO A 50 12.18 -2.70 -0.89
N ILE A 51 11.18 -2.39 -1.70
CA ILE A 51 10.99 -1.06 -2.27
C ILE A 51 9.72 -0.38 -1.74
N VAL A 52 8.61 -1.08 -1.78
CA VAL A 52 7.31 -0.51 -1.42
C VAL A 52 6.37 -1.61 -0.94
N ALA A 53 5.53 -1.27 0.01
CA ALA A 53 4.51 -2.18 0.56
C ALA A 53 3.17 -1.47 0.67
N GLY A 54 2.10 -2.23 0.72
CA GLY A 54 0.75 -1.72 0.93
C GLY A 54 -0.13 -2.79 1.54
N PHE A 55 -1.20 -2.38 2.21
CA PHE A 55 -2.09 -3.25 2.95
C PHE A 55 -3.46 -3.33 2.30
N LEU A 56 -4.07 -4.50 2.35
CA LEU A 56 -5.38 -4.77 1.76
C LEU A 56 -6.37 -5.13 2.87
N TYR A 57 -7.32 -4.22 3.10
CA TYR A 57 -8.42 -4.45 4.03
C TYR A 57 -9.56 -5.09 3.26
N PHE A 58 -9.72 -6.38 3.41
CA PHE A 58 -10.83 -7.11 2.80
C PHE A 58 -12.08 -6.88 3.64
N THR A 59 -13.09 -6.31 3.03
CA THR A 59 -14.37 -6.08 3.72
C THR A 59 -15.31 -7.27 3.51
N ASN A 60 -16.43 -7.26 4.20
CA ASN A 60 -17.50 -8.24 3.99
C ASN A 60 -18.41 -7.89 2.80
N SER A 61 -18.06 -6.87 2.03
CA SER A 61 -18.72 -6.54 0.75
C SER A 61 -17.81 -6.93 -0.43
N ALA A 62 -18.16 -6.49 -1.63
CA ALA A 62 -17.33 -6.69 -2.81
C ALA A 62 -16.15 -5.72 -2.90
N ALA A 63 -15.91 -4.91 -1.87
CA ALA A 63 -14.89 -3.87 -1.86
C ALA A 63 -13.69 -4.23 -0.99
N VAL A 64 -12.50 -3.73 -1.39
CA VAL A 64 -11.25 -3.83 -0.65
C VAL A 64 -10.63 -2.46 -0.57
N LEU A 65 -10.08 -2.09 0.59
CA LEU A 65 -9.30 -0.87 0.73
C LEU A 65 -7.82 -1.18 0.57
N LEU A 66 -7.15 -0.43 -0.29
CA LEU A 66 -5.69 -0.44 -0.41
C LEU A 66 -5.17 0.78 0.34
N GLU A 67 -4.54 0.56 1.48
CA GLU A 67 -4.13 1.62 2.39
C GLU A 67 -2.69 1.45 2.87
N TRP A 68 -2.17 2.48 3.49
CA TRP A 68 -0.84 2.46 4.10
C TRP A 68 0.27 2.10 3.12
N ILE A 69 0.18 2.59 1.88
CA ILE A 69 1.27 2.41 0.92
C ILE A 69 2.48 3.19 1.44
N ILE A 70 3.57 2.46 1.66
CA ILE A 70 4.80 3.03 2.22
C ILE A 70 5.98 2.54 1.40
N SER A 71 6.88 3.44 1.07
CA SER A 71 8.07 3.10 0.29
C SER A 71 9.34 3.24 1.11
N ASN A 72 10.35 2.46 0.71
CA ASN A 72 11.67 2.47 1.32
C ASN A 72 12.34 3.83 1.06
N PRO A 73 12.61 4.64 2.08
CA PRO A 73 13.20 5.98 1.89
C PRO A 73 14.62 5.93 1.35
N LYS A 74 15.32 4.81 1.50
CA LYS A 74 16.68 4.62 1.00
C LYS A 74 16.73 4.16 -0.45
N TYR A 75 15.61 3.69 -1.01
CA TYR A 75 15.56 3.26 -2.40
C TYR A 75 15.27 4.48 -3.29
N LYS A 76 16.29 5.01 -3.93
CA LYS A 76 16.23 6.26 -4.72
C LYS A 76 16.45 6.04 -6.22
N GLU A 77 16.29 4.80 -6.67
CA GLU A 77 16.45 4.45 -8.06
C GLU A 77 15.30 5.00 -8.93
N LYS A 78 15.56 5.12 -10.23
CA LYS A 78 14.60 5.69 -11.20
C LYS A 78 13.34 4.87 -11.34
N ASP A 79 13.39 3.59 -11.05
CA ASP A 79 12.26 2.67 -11.19
C ASP A 79 11.36 2.58 -9.96
N ARG A 80 11.53 3.47 -9.00
CA ARG A 80 10.70 3.51 -7.79
C ARG A 80 9.21 3.71 -8.10
N LYS A 81 8.89 4.60 -9.03
CA LYS A 81 7.49 4.81 -9.46
C LYS A 81 6.92 3.57 -10.11
N GLU A 82 7.71 2.89 -10.93
CA GLU A 82 7.32 1.64 -11.57
C GLU A 82 7.05 0.55 -10.53
N ALA A 83 7.82 0.51 -9.46
CA ALA A 83 7.57 -0.41 -8.35
C ALA A 83 6.23 -0.14 -7.67
N ILE A 84 5.89 1.13 -7.46
CA ILE A 84 4.58 1.52 -6.89
C ILE A 84 3.44 1.14 -7.83
N GLU A 85 3.58 1.39 -9.13
CA GLU A 85 2.61 0.97 -10.13
C GLU A 85 2.42 -0.56 -10.10
N THR A 86 3.52 -1.29 -9.98
CA THR A 86 3.50 -2.75 -9.89
C THR A 86 2.75 -3.22 -8.64
N LEU A 87 2.94 -2.55 -7.51
CA LEU A 87 2.20 -2.85 -6.28
C LEU A 87 0.71 -2.70 -6.50
N ILE A 88 0.27 -1.57 -7.06
CA ILE A 88 -1.16 -1.29 -7.26
C ILE A 88 -1.77 -2.30 -8.25
N LYS A 89 -1.12 -2.56 -9.37
CA LYS A 89 -1.60 -3.54 -10.35
C LYS A 89 -1.68 -4.94 -9.76
N SER A 90 -0.69 -5.33 -8.97
CA SER A 90 -0.66 -6.63 -8.31
C SER A 90 -1.79 -6.76 -7.29
N ALA A 91 -2.06 -5.68 -6.56
CA ALA A 91 -3.19 -5.63 -5.63
C ALA A 91 -4.53 -5.79 -6.35
N GLU A 92 -4.70 -5.13 -7.51
CA GLU A 92 -5.90 -5.28 -8.34
C GLU A 92 -6.11 -6.75 -8.76
N ILE A 93 -5.06 -7.39 -9.24
CA ILE A 93 -5.11 -8.80 -9.66
C ILE A 93 -5.45 -9.70 -8.47
N PHE A 94 -4.80 -9.46 -7.34
CA PHE A 94 -5.03 -10.23 -6.12
C PHE A 94 -6.48 -10.12 -5.64
N CYS A 95 -7.04 -8.93 -5.65
CA CYS A 95 -8.43 -8.69 -5.27
C CYS A 95 -9.41 -9.34 -6.25
N LYS A 96 -9.15 -9.23 -7.55
CA LYS A 96 -9.96 -9.88 -8.57
C LYS A 96 -9.97 -11.39 -8.39
N ASN A 97 -8.83 -11.99 -8.11
CA ASN A 97 -8.71 -13.43 -7.89
C ASN A 97 -9.39 -13.89 -6.59
N ASN A 98 -9.70 -12.96 -5.70
CA ASN A 98 -10.45 -13.22 -4.47
C ASN A 98 -11.92 -12.77 -4.58
N ASN A 99 -12.43 -12.67 -5.81
CA ASN A 99 -13.85 -12.37 -6.12
C ASN A 99 -14.30 -11.00 -5.62
N LYS A 100 -13.38 -10.04 -5.54
CA LYS A 100 -13.71 -8.65 -5.23
C LYS A 100 -13.89 -7.86 -6.52
N LYS A 101 -14.73 -6.82 -6.46
CA LYS A 101 -15.10 -6.03 -7.65
C LYS A 101 -14.66 -4.58 -7.55
N TYR A 102 -14.45 -4.07 -6.35
CA TYR A 102 -14.15 -2.66 -6.14
C TYR A 102 -12.96 -2.51 -5.21
N MET A 103 -12.16 -1.51 -5.50
CA MET A 103 -11.08 -1.09 -4.60
C MET A 103 -11.19 0.39 -4.36
N PHE A 104 -10.85 0.84 -3.17
CA PHE A 104 -10.70 2.26 -2.91
C PHE A 104 -9.57 2.53 -1.93
N SER A 105 -9.09 3.76 -1.95
CA SER A 105 -7.95 4.19 -1.19
C SER A 105 -8.14 5.65 -0.80
N ILE A 106 -7.58 6.05 0.33
CA ILE A 106 -7.55 7.43 0.76
C ILE A 106 -6.11 7.92 0.58
N GLY A 107 -5.91 8.91 -0.28
CA GLY A 107 -4.58 9.42 -0.57
C GLY A 107 -4.49 10.93 -0.38
N ARG A 108 -3.37 11.38 0.18
CA ARG A 108 -3.04 12.80 0.30
C ARG A 108 -1.81 13.18 -0.48
N ASN A 109 -0.95 12.21 -0.77
CA ASN A 109 0.26 12.45 -1.53
C ASN A 109 -0.09 12.57 -3.00
N LYS A 110 0.19 13.74 -3.57
CA LYS A 110 -0.17 14.05 -4.95
C LYS A 110 0.49 13.12 -5.97
N SER A 111 1.73 12.74 -5.72
CA SER A 111 2.46 11.81 -6.59
C SER A 111 1.78 10.44 -6.63
N LEU A 112 1.37 9.92 -5.47
CA LEU A 112 0.66 8.66 -5.38
C LEU A 112 -0.72 8.74 -6.02
N ILE A 113 -1.45 9.84 -5.81
CA ILE A 113 -2.75 10.06 -6.45
C ILE A 113 -2.60 10.07 -7.97
N ASN A 114 -1.56 10.70 -8.50
CA ASN A 114 -1.29 10.73 -9.94
C ASN A 114 -0.98 9.35 -10.49
N ILE A 115 -0.31 8.49 -9.73
CA ILE A 115 -0.06 7.10 -10.13
C ILE A 115 -1.39 6.34 -10.24
N HIS A 116 -2.29 6.47 -9.26
CA HIS A 116 -3.62 5.86 -9.33
C HIS A 116 -4.39 6.34 -10.55
N LYS A 117 -4.36 7.66 -10.82
CA LYS A 117 -5.03 8.24 -11.97
C LYS A 117 -4.50 7.67 -13.28
N LYS A 118 -3.19 7.53 -13.40
CA LYS A 118 -2.55 6.91 -14.56
C LYS A 118 -3.01 5.47 -14.76
N LEU A 119 -3.32 4.76 -13.69
CA LEU A 119 -3.79 3.38 -13.72
C LEU A 119 -5.33 3.28 -13.84
N ASN A 120 -5.98 4.37 -14.23
CA ASN A 120 -7.42 4.45 -14.48
C ASN A 120 -8.29 4.35 -13.23
N TRP A 121 -7.77 4.72 -12.08
CA TRP A 121 -8.60 4.91 -10.89
C TRP A 121 -9.35 6.24 -11.01
N SER A 122 -10.61 6.24 -10.60
CA SER A 122 -11.40 7.47 -10.52
C SER A 122 -11.01 8.25 -9.27
N ILE A 123 -10.75 9.54 -9.44
CA ILE A 123 -10.33 10.40 -8.33
C ILE A 123 -11.44 11.41 -8.03
N ASP A 124 -11.94 11.39 -6.79
CA ASP A 124 -12.80 12.44 -6.28
C ASP A 124 -11.89 13.50 -5.64
N GLU A 125 -11.86 14.69 -6.24
CA GLU A 125 -10.95 15.76 -5.81
C GLU A 125 -11.51 16.60 -4.67
N LYS A 126 -12.72 16.32 -4.19
CA LYS A 126 -13.26 17.00 -3.02
C LYS A 126 -12.52 16.59 -1.77
N ALA A 127 -12.25 17.55 -0.90
CA ALA A 127 -11.58 17.29 0.36
C ALA A 127 -12.39 16.34 1.23
N SER A 128 -11.69 15.39 1.86
CA SER A 128 -12.26 14.44 2.82
C SER A 128 -11.45 14.45 4.10
N TYR A 129 -12.11 14.10 5.19
CA TYR A 129 -11.46 14.02 6.51
C TYR A 129 -11.45 12.57 6.98
N GLU A 130 -10.35 12.14 7.56
CA GLU A 130 -10.31 10.87 8.28
C GLU A 130 -10.96 11.08 9.64
N ILE A 131 -11.91 10.23 9.95
CA ILE A 131 -12.65 10.30 11.21
C ILE A 131 -12.46 8.96 11.90
N THR A 132 -11.76 8.97 13.02
CA THR A 132 -11.42 7.74 13.74
C THR A 132 -11.77 7.87 15.22
N LYS A 133 -12.00 6.74 15.85
CA LYS A 133 -12.21 6.64 17.29
C LYS A 133 -11.75 5.27 17.76
N GLN A 134 -11.03 5.27 18.87
CA GLN A 134 -10.75 4.03 19.58
C GLN A 134 -11.93 3.74 20.52
N ILE A 135 -12.46 2.56 20.41
CA ILE A 135 -13.65 2.15 21.20
C ILE A 135 -13.29 1.13 22.27
#